data_39c4c1571906863ae53a13d53676bb8d
#
_entry.id   39c4c1571906863ae53a13d53676bb8d
#
_cell.length_a   1.000
_cell.length_b   1.000
_cell.length_c   1.000
_cell.angle_alpha   90.00
_cell.angle_beta   90.00
_cell.angle_gamma   90.00
#
_symmetry.space_group_name_H-M   'P 1'
#
loop_
_entity.id
_entity.type
_entity.pdbx_description
1 polymer ?
#
loop_
_entity_poly.entity_id
_entity_poly.type
_entity_poly.pdbx_seq_one_letter_code
_entity_poly.pdbx_strand_id
1 'polypeptide(L)'
;AASDVYKRQEITNSEKLTFQGLEIDQLQRSVIKDGKVVELTRHEYDLLFYLALSPNRVFTKEQIYQHIYEDVESEVDNRVYGLVKNLRKKIEENPEEPHYIETIRGVGYRFRA
;
A
#
# COMPACT_ATOMS: atom_id res chain seq x y z
N ALA A 1 22.26 -18.54 -21.13
CA ALA A 1 21.04 -18.42 -21.76
C ALA A 1 19.92 -18.48 -20.83
N ALA A 2 19.95 -19.47 -20.14
CA ALA A 2 18.92 -19.53 -19.16
C ALA A 2 18.95 -18.28 -18.37
N SER A 3 20.09 -17.74 -18.25
CA SER A 3 20.19 -16.63 -17.39
C SER A 3 19.33 -15.47 -17.83
N ASP A 4 19.30 -15.22 -19.08
CA ASP A 4 18.51 -14.10 -19.45
C ASP A 4 17.08 -14.40 -19.28
N VAL A 5 16.75 -15.61 -19.35
CA VAL A 5 15.37 -15.90 -19.22
C VAL A 5 14.90 -15.57 -17.84
N TYR A 6 15.66 -15.92 -16.84
CA TYR A 6 15.09 -15.67 -15.58
C TYR A 6 15.16 -14.26 -15.19
N LYS A 7 15.85 -13.46 -15.91
CA LYS A 7 15.78 -12.07 -15.63
C LYS A 7 14.43 -11.53 -15.88
N ARG A 8 13.82 -11.94 -16.93
CA ARG A 8 12.50 -11.44 -17.21
C ARG A 8 11.53 -11.84 -16.17
N GLN A 9 11.70 -13.01 -15.62
CA GLN A 9 10.82 -13.41 -14.58
C GLN A 9 10.94 -12.53 -13.38
N GLU A 10 12.12 -12.08 -13.10
CA GLU A 10 12.29 -11.18 -11.99
C GLU A 10 11.56 -9.90 -12.22
N ILE A 11 11.59 -9.40 -13.45
CA ILE A 11 10.89 -8.18 -13.75
C ILE A 11 9.40 -8.38 -13.55
N THR A 12 8.91 -9.49 -14.01
CA THR A 12 7.50 -9.79 -13.86
C THR A 12 7.11 -9.83 -12.39
N ASN A 13 7.94 -10.46 -11.59
CA ASN A 13 7.64 -10.54 -10.18
C ASN A 13 7.65 -9.20 -9.50
N SER A 14 8.50 -8.30 -9.97
CA SER A 14 8.57 -7.01 -9.34
C SER A 14 7.37 -6.14 -9.63
N GLU A 15 6.53 -6.55 -10.56
CA GLU A 15 5.34 -5.78 -10.86
C GLU A 15 4.13 -6.23 -10.06
N LYS A 16 4.28 -7.27 -9.29
CA LYS A 16 3.20 -7.78 -8.48
C LYS A 16 3.71 -8.07 -7.08
N LEU A 17 3.04 -7.52 -6.10
CA LEU A 17 3.37 -7.77 -4.71
C LEU A 17 2.36 -8.75 -4.15
N THR A 18 2.85 -9.81 -3.52
CA THR A 18 1.97 -10.85 -2.99
C THR A 18 2.25 -11.03 -1.52
N PHE A 19 1.20 -10.92 -0.74
CA PHE A 19 1.25 -11.14 0.69
C PHE A 19 0.13 -12.10 1.05
N GLN A 20 0.12 -12.56 2.28
CA GLN A 20 -0.90 -13.49 2.69
C GLN A 20 -2.28 -12.86 2.52
N GLY A 21 -3.06 -13.40 1.60
CA GLY A 21 -4.41 -12.91 1.36
C GLY A 21 -4.51 -11.61 0.60
N LEU A 22 -3.39 -11.07 0.10
CA LEU A 22 -3.42 -9.79 -0.57
C LEU A 22 -2.46 -9.78 -1.74
N GLU A 23 -2.94 -9.39 -2.93
CA GLU A 23 -2.12 -9.25 -4.11
C GLU A 23 -2.28 -7.85 -4.68
N ILE A 24 -1.17 -7.22 -4.99
CA ILE A 24 -1.17 -5.89 -5.57
C ILE A 24 -0.49 -5.95 -6.91
N ASP A 25 -1.20 -5.59 -7.98
CA ASP A 25 -0.68 -5.63 -9.34
C ASP A 25 -0.35 -4.21 -9.78
N GLN A 26 0.92 -3.93 -9.97
CA GLN A 26 1.35 -2.59 -10.31
C GLN A 26 0.91 -2.19 -11.71
N LEU A 27 0.98 -3.11 -12.64
CA LEU A 27 0.63 -2.78 -14.02
C LEU A 27 -0.84 -2.44 -14.17
N GLN A 28 -1.69 -3.21 -13.52
CA GLN A 28 -3.12 -2.98 -13.63
C GLN A 28 -3.66 -2.09 -12.53
N ARG A 29 -2.81 -1.74 -11.58
CA ARG A 29 -3.19 -0.95 -10.41
C ARG A 29 -4.42 -1.55 -9.75
N SER A 30 -4.37 -2.87 -9.57
CA SER A 30 -5.48 -3.60 -9.00
C SER A 30 -5.04 -4.31 -7.73
N VAL A 31 -6.00 -4.59 -6.88
CA VAL A 31 -5.76 -5.23 -5.60
C VAL A 31 -6.76 -6.37 -5.44
N ILE A 32 -6.26 -7.52 -5.00
CA ILE A 32 -7.11 -8.67 -4.76
C ILE A 32 -6.93 -9.10 -3.32
N LYS A 33 -8.03 -9.19 -2.59
CA LYS A 33 -8.02 -9.60 -1.20
C LYS A 33 -8.80 -10.88 -1.06
N ASP A 34 -8.11 -11.95 -0.63
CA ASP A 34 -8.75 -13.28 -0.46
C ASP A 34 -9.49 -13.71 -1.71
N GLY A 35 -8.88 -13.45 -2.87
CA GLY A 35 -9.46 -13.89 -4.14
C GLY A 35 -10.49 -12.96 -4.72
N LYS A 36 -10.78 -11.85 -4.05
CA LYS A 36 -11.79 -10.91 -4.54
C LYS A 36 -11.16 -9.58 -4.89
N VAL A 37 -11.60 -9.00 -6.00
CA VAL A 37 -11.09 -7.71 -6.42
C VAL A 37 -11.58 -6.62 -5.47
N VAL A 38 -10.65 -5.78 -5.04
CA VAL A 38 -10.98 -4.66 -4.19
C VAL A 38 -10.78 -3.40 -5.00
N GLU A 39 -11.81 -2.56 -5.07
CA GLU A 39 -11.71 -1.32 -5.84
C GLU A 39 -11.26 -0.20 -4.93
N LEU A 40 -10.13 0.38 -5.30
CA LEU A 40 -9.53 1.47 -4.54
C LEU A 40 -9.53 2.73 -5.39
N THR A 41 -9.62 3.88 -4.73
CA THR A 41 -9.39 5.12 -5.42
C THR A 41 -7.91 5.23 -5.74
N ARG A 42 -7.56 6.20 -6.58
CA ARG A 42 -6.17 6.40 -6.96
C ARG A 42 -5.28 6.61 -5.74
N HIS A 43 -5.69 7.47 -4.84
CA HIS A 43 -4.87 7.76 -3.67
C HIS A 43 -4.81 6.58 -2.70
N GLU A 44 -5.88 5.82 -2.60
CA GLU A 44 -5.86 4.63 -1.74
C GLU A 44 -4.90 3.59 -2.29
N TYR A 45 -4.90 3.39 -3.60
CA TYR A 45 -3.97 2.47 -4.20
C TYR A 45 -2.53 2.97 -4.01
N ASP A 46 -2.30 4.26 -4.26
CA ASP A 46 -0.97 4.81 -4.11
C ASP A 46 -0.44 4.65 -2.69
N LEU A 47 -1.29 4.84 -1.71
CA LEU A 47 -0.88 4.66 -0.32
C LEU A 47 -0.51 3.20 -0.06
N LEU A 48 -1.37 2.29 -0.46
CA LEU A 48 -1.11 0.88 -0.21
C LEU A 48 0.17 0.43 -0.89
N PHE A 49 0.34 0.79 -2.14
CA PHE A 49 1.51 0.37 -2.89
C PHE A 49 2.79 0.98 -2.30
N TYR A 50 2.72 2.25 -1.92
CA TYR A 50 3.89 2.94 -1.35
C TYR A 50 4.36 2.23 -0.09
N LEU A 51 3.45 1.89 0.80
CA LEU A 51 3.82 1.22 2.03
C LEU A 51 4.25 -0.22 1.79
N ALA A 52 3.57 -0.91 0.88
CA ALA A 52 3.83 -2.32 0.67
C ALA A 52 5.15 -2.58 -0.06
N LEU A 53 5.66 -1.59 -0.79
CA LEU A 53 6.94 -1.74 -1.44
C LEU A 53 8.08 -1.89 -0.44
N SER A 54 7.90 -1.36 0.76
CA SER A 54 8.91 -1.46 1.80
C SER A 54 8.24 -1.98 3.07
N PRO A 55 7.94 -3.27 3.09
CA PRO A 55 7.20 -3.83 4.23
C PRO A 55 7.95 -3.62 5.53
N ASN A 56 7.19 -3.36 6.57
CA ASN A 56 7.71 -3.17 7.92
C ASN A 56 8.51 -1.90 8.12
N ARG A 57 8.62 -1.07 7.07
CA ARG A 57 9.28 0.22 7.22
C ARG A 57 8.23 1.26 7.63
N VAL A 58 8.59 2.08 8.61
CA VAL A 58 7.68 3.11 9.10
C VAL A 58 7.85 4.38 8.29
N PHE A 59 6.74 4.92 7.82
CA PHE A 59 6.73 6.18 7.08
C PHE A 59 5.94 7.20 7.88
N THR A 60 6.46 8.42 7.94
CA THR A 60 5.77 9.49 8.66
C THR A 60 4.58 9.97 7.82
N LYS A 61 3.68 10.68 8.47
CA LYS A 61 2.54 11.26 7.75
C LYS A 61 3.02 12.20 6.67
N GLU A 62 4.05 12.95 6.95
CA GLU A 62 4.58 13.90 5.98
C GLU A 62 5.15 13.19 4.75
N GLN A 63 5.88 12.09 4.97
CA GLN A 63 6.41 11.33 3.85
C GLN A 63 5.31 10.77 2.98
N ILE A 64 4.27 10.25 3.62
CA ILE A 64 3.15 9.70 2.89
C ILE A 64 2.44 10.79 2.10
N TYR A 65 2.20 11.91 2.75
CA TYR A 65 1.50 13.01 2.09
C TYR A 65 2.26 13.51 0.87
N GLN A 66 3.57 13.71 1.02
CA GLN A 66 4.37 14.22 -0.09
C GLN A 66 4.44 13.25 -1.25
N HIS A 67 4.40 11.96 -0.96
CA HIS A 67 4.44 10.99 -2.03
C HIS A 67 3.13 10.92 -2.80
N ILE A 68 2.01 11.06 -2.11
CA ILE A 68 0.70 10.85 -2.72
C ILE A 68 0.09 12.13 -3.26
N TYR A 69 0.20 13.21 -2.50
CA TYR A 69 -0.37 14.50 -2.89
C TYR A 69 0.75 15.42 -3.35
N GLU A 70 0.50 16.16 -4.42
CA GLU A 70 1.52 17.03 -4.96
C GLU A 70 1.22 18.50 -4.70
N ASP A 71 0.24 18.78 -3.86
CA ASP A 71 -0.10 20.18 -3.60
C ASP A 71 0.54 20.64 -2.30
N VAL A 72 0.20 21.86 -1.91
CA VAL A 72 0.75 22.45 -0.71
C VAL A 72 0.33 21.64 0.50
N GLU A 73 1.23 21.50 1.45
CA GLU A 73 0.96 20.75 2.65
C GLU A 73 0.01 21.51 3.55
N SER A 74 -1.25 21.24 3.42
CA SER A 74 -2.25 21.76 4.33
C SER A 74 -3.11 20.58 4.72
N GLU A 75 -3.47 20.50 5.98
CA GLU A 75 -4.30 19.42 6.47
C GLU A 75 -3.70 18.05 6.26
N VAL A 76 -2.37 17.99 6.42
CA VAL A 76 -1.67 16.72 6.25
C VAL A 76 -2.26 15.65 7.14
N ASP A 77 -2.46 15.97 8.43
CA ASP A 77 -2.98 14.99 9.37
C ASP A 77 -4.33 14.46 8.96
N ASN A 78 -5.24 15.36 8.57
CA ASN A 78 -6.59 14.95 8.23
C ASN A 78 -6.64 14.14 6.96
N ARG A 79 -5.88 14.53 5.95
CA ARG A 79 -5.91 13.82 4.68
C ARG A 79 -5.33 12.42 4.80
N VAL A 80 -4.17 12.31 5.46
CA VAL A 80 -3.54 11.01 5.60
C VAL A 80 -4.38 10.11 6.48
N TYR A 81 -4.89 10.64 7.59
CA TYR A 81 -5.73 9.84 8.48
C TYR A 81 -6.96 9.32 7.75
N GLY A 82 -7.63 10.20 7.01
CA GLY A 82 -8.82 9.79 6.28
C GLY A 82 -8.52 8.77 5.21
N LEU A 83 -7.39 8.93 4.52
CA LEU A 83 -7.00 8.01 3.48
C LEU A 83 -6.71 6.63 4.06
N VAL A 84 -5.98 6.58 5.18
CA VAL A 84 -5.69 5.31 5.83
C VAL A 84 -6.98 4.67 6.32
N LYS A 85 -7.87 5.46 6.89
CA LYS A 85 -9.14 4.92 7.38
C LYS A 85 -9.94 4.30 6.27
N ASN A 86 -10.03 4.98 5.13
CA ASN A 86 -10.80 4.46 4.01
C ASN A 86 -10.16 3.22 3.41
N LEU A 87 -8.83 3.20 3.33
CA LEU A 87 -8.13 2.03 2.81
C LEU A 87 -8.38 0.83 3.71
N ARG A 88 -8.30 1.03 5.03
CA ARG A 88 -8.53 -0.06 5.96
C ARG A 88 -9.93 -0.65 5.81
N LYS A 89 -10.92 0.18 5.55
CA LYS A 89 -12.27 -0.32 5.38
C LYS A 89 -12.37 -1.28 4.21
N LYS A 90 -11.48 -1.14 3.23
CA LYS A 90 -11.56 -1.94 2.02
C LYS A 90 -10.70 -3.18 2.03
N ILE A 91 -9.57 -3.16 2.73
CA ILE A 91 -8.67 -4.31 2.71
C ILE A 91 -8.56 -5.05 4.03
N GLU A 92 -8.90 -4.41 5.15
CA GLU A 92 -8.78 -5.08 6.45
C GLU A 92 -10.07 -5.80 6.77
N GLU A 93 -9.93 -6.99 7.35
CA GLU A 93 -11.10 -7.72 7.77
C GLU A 93 -11.80 -6.99 8.90
N ASN A 94 -11.00 -6.44 9.82
CA ASN A 94 -11.52 -5.61 10.90
C ASN A 94 -10.70 -4.34 10.90
N PRO A 95 -11.25 -3.22 10.42
CA PRO A 95 -10.47 -1.98 10.34
C PRO A 95 -9.93 -1.50 11.68
N GLU A 96 -10.55 -1.89 12.77
CA GLU A 96 -10.08 -1.47 14.08
C GLU A 96 -8.98 -2.36 14.62
N GLU A 97 -8.74 -3.49 13.97
CA GLU A 97 -7.63 -4.37 14.29
C GLU A 97 -6.91 -4.73 13.01
N PRO A 98 -6.24 -3.76 12.40
CA PRO A 98 -5.68 -3.96 11.06
C PRO A 98 -4.52 -4.95 11.05
N HIS A 99 -4.52 -5.77 10.01
CA HIS A 99 -3.45 -6.72 9.78
C HIS A 99 -2.38 -6.15 8.86
N TYR A 100 -2.78 -5.33 7.90
CA TYR A 100 -1.87 -4.86 6.87
C TYR A 100 -1.31 -3.48 7.15
N ILE A 101 -2.16 -2.52 7.48
CA ILE A 101 -1.73 -1.14 7.68
C ILE A 101 -1.71 -0.85 9.18
N GLU A 102 -0.51 -0.81 9.74
CA GLU A 102 -0.34 -0.63 11.17
C GLU A 102 -0.02 0.82 11.49
N THR A 103 -0.64 1.35 12.53
CA THR A 103 -0.35 2.67 13.03
C THR A 103 0.82 2.58 14.02
N ILE A 104 1.85 3.39 13.79
CA ILE A 104 2.94 3.49 14.74
C ILE A 104 2.71 4.79 15.48
N ARG A 105 2.26 4.68 16.71
CA ARG A 105 1.80 5.81 17.47
C ARG A 105 2.85 6.91 17.56
N GLY A 106 2.46 8.11 17.20
CA GLY A 106 3.34 9.25 17.28
C GLY A 106 4.34 9.35 16.15
N VAL A 107 4.32 8.42 15.21
CA VAL A 107 5.28 8.43 14.11
C VAL A 107 4.59 8.40 12.77
N GLY A 108 3.80 7.37 12.49
CA GLY A 108 3.18 7.24 11.19
C GLY A 108 2.58 5.87 10.99
N TYR A 109 2.82 5.29 9.81
CA TYR A 109 2.21 4.02 9.44
C TYR A 109 3.22 3.11 8.76
N ARG A 110 2.93 1.82 8.75
CA ARG A 110 3.74 0.86 8.03
C ARG A 110 2.88 -0.28 7.54
N PHE A 111 3.37 -0.95 6.49
CA PHE A 111 2.72 -2.15 6.01
C PHE A 111 3.35 -3.33 6.72
N ARG A 112 2.53 -4.10 7.39
CA ARG A 112 3.03 -5.24 8.16
C ARG A 112 3.03 -6.48 7.28
N ALA A 113 4.20 -7.08 7.14
CA ALA A 113 4.31 -8.30 6.35
C ALA A 113 5.14 -9.35 7.06
#